data_d9ba3eb2a00352d399028de55d1e7290
#
_entry.id   d9ba3eb2a00352d399028de55d1e7290
#
_cell.length_a   1.000
_cell.length_b   1.000
_cell.length_c   1.000
_cell.angle_alpha   90.00
_cell.angle_beta   90.00
_cell.angle_gamma   90.00
#
_symmetry.space_group_name_H-M   'P 1'
#
loop_
_entity.id
_entity.type
_entity.pdbx_description
1 polymer ?
#
loop_
_entity_poly.entity_id
_entity_poly.type
_entity_poly.pdbx_seq_one_letter_code
_entity_poly.pdbx_strand_id
1 'polypeptide(L)'
;MNPPEVIVFDMDGVLVEVMQSYRETIRETVRHFTGKTVTHDLIQDFKNAGGWNNDWLLSHRLIHDLGVKVEYPAVVDYFNRIFLGENGDGLILREQWMPRNGLLENLSQHAVLAIFTGRAKYEAEATLTRCAPRIQFDPLITDDSVANPKPAPDGLLLIKQHYPDKRIWYLGDTVDDARSAQAAEVPFIGVSTPHNPRHAEITDILRKHGAFEVISDINDLETLVHVGQVGNLRPIGNRPGTKP
;
A
#
# COMPACT_ATOMS: atom_id res chain seq x y z
N MET A 1 -15.58 0.04 15.35
CA MET A 1 -15.27 1.38 14.79
C MET A 1 -16.35 1.72 13.77
N ASN A 2 -16.74 3.00 13.62
CA ASN A 2 -17.70 3.37 12.56
C ASN A 2 -17.09 3.12 11.19
N PRO A 3 -17.88 2.68 10.17
CA PRO A 3 -17.39 2.45 8.83
C PRO A 3 -16.81 3.72 8.21
N PRO A 4 -15.81 3.59 7.33
CA PRO A 4 -15.18 4.73 6.67
C PRO A 4 -16.11 5.35 5.63
N GLU A 5 -15.91 6.64 5.35
CA GLU A 5 -16.49 7.35 4.21
C GLU A 5 -15.45 7.56 3.10
N VAL A 6 -14.17 7.41 3.45
CA VAL A 6 -13.04 7.38 2.53
C VAL A 6 -12.15 6.21 2.90
N ILE A 7 -11.80 5.40 1.92
CA ILE A 7 -10.86 4.29 2.05
C ILE A 7 -9.63 4.64 1.22
N VAL A 8 -8.50 4.77 1.89
CA VAL A 8 -7.22 5.06 1.26
C VAL A 8 -6.43 3.76 1.16
N PHE A 9 -5.91 3.45 0.00
CA PHE A 9 -5.09 2.27 -0.23
C PHE A 9 -3.65 2.68 -0.53
N ASP A 10 -2.69 1.97 0.05
CA ASP A 10 -1.41 1.81 -0.63
C ASP A 10 -1.60 0.90 -1.85
N MET A 11 -0.62 0.86 -2.72
CA MET A 11 -0.65 -0.02 -3.91
C MET A 11 0.11 -1.32 -3.67
N ASP A 12 1.39 -1.24 -3.37
CA ASP A 12 2.30 -2.38 -3.26
C ASP A 12 2.01 -3.19 -2.01
N GLY A 13 1.82 -4.51 -2.16
CA GLY A 13 1.45 -5.38 -1.04
C GLY A 13 0.00 -5.24 -0.56
N VAL A 14 -0.79 -4.29 -1.11
CA VAL A 14 -2.20 -4.04 -0.78
C VAL A 14 -3.12 -4.30 -1.96
N LEU A 15 -2.98 -3.55 -3.05
CA LEU A 15 -3.74 -3.75 -4.28
C LEU A 15 -3.00 -4.60 -5.30
N VAL A 16 -1.67 -4.63 -5.20
CA VAL A 16 -0.77 -5.27 -6.16
C VAL A 16 0.23 -6.16 -5.44
N GLU A 17 0.31 -7.42 -5.84
CA GLU A 17 1.40 -8.31 -5.46
C GLU A 17 2.65 -7.97 -6.28
N VAL A 18 3.79 -7.75 -5.62
CA VAL A 18 4.98 -7.15 -6.23
C VAL A 18 6.24 -8.01 -6.17
N MET A 19 6.13 -9.26 -5.73
CA MET A 19 7.28 -10.17 -5.59
C MET A 19 7.97 -10.43 -6.92
N GLN A 20 7.22 -10.51 -8.01
CA GLN A 20 7.74 -10.77 -9.36
C GLN A 20 8.00 -9.49 -10.18
N SER A 21 7.66 -8.32 -9.63
CA SER A 21 7.86 -7.00 -10.25
C SER A 21 8.89 -6.19 -9.47
N TYR A 22 8.50 -5.29 -8.57
CA TYR A 22 9.42 -4.42 -7.82
C TYR A 22 10.50 -5.20 -7.05
N ARG A 23 10.13 -6.28 -6.34
CA ARG A 23 11.11 -7.07 -5.58
C ARG A 23 12.12 -7.75 -6.50
N GLU A 24 11.68 -8.26 -7.63
CA GLU A 24 12.59 -8.84 -8.62
C GLU A 24 13.43 -7.75 -9.30
N THR A 25 12.87 -6.56 -9.54
CA THR A 25 13.64 -5.43 -10.08
C THR A 25 14.78 -5.02 -9.15
N ILE A 26 14.55 -4.95 -7.83
CA ILE A 26 15.63 -4.72 -6.84
C ILE A 26 16.73 -5.79 -7.00
N ARG A 27 16.35 -7.06 -7.04
CA ARG A 27 17.29 -8.19 -7.12
C ARG A 27 18.13 -8.15 -8.41
N GLU A 28 17.49 -7.94 -9.55
CA GLU A 28 18.14 -7.85 -10.85
C GLU A 28 19.05 -6.61 -10.94
N THR A 29 18.64 -5.47 -10.37
CA THR A 29 19.45 -4.26 -10.29
C THR A 29 20.71 -4.49 -9.47
N VAL A 30 20.58 -5.08 -8.28
CA VAL A 30 21.73 -5.41 -7.44
C VAL A 30 22.65 -6.41 -8.15
N ARG A 31 22.10 -7.45 -8.77
CA ARG A 31 22.84 -8.45 -9.53
C ARG A 31 23.63 -7.84 -10.67
N HIS A 32 23.03 -6.91 -11.40
CA HIS A 32 23.68 -6.23 -12.54
C HIS A 32 24.96 -5.50 -12.11
N PHE A 33 24.90 -4.71 -11.04
CA PHE A 33 26.03 -3.88 -10.62
C PHE A 33 27.06 -4.66 -9.79
N THR A 34 26.68 -5.74 -9.11
CA THR A 34 27.55 -6.43 -8.15
C THR A 34 27.94 -7.85 -8.56
N GLY A 35 27.23 -8.46 -9.51
CA GLY A 35 27.33 -9.89 -9.81
C GLY A 35 26.76 -10.81 -8.72
N LYS A 36 26.21 -10.25 -7.63
CA LYS A 36 25.66 -11.01 -6.49
C LYS A 36 24.15 -10.88 -6.44
N THR A 37 23.48 -11.92 -5.97
CA THR A 37 22.02 -11.93 -5.77
C THR A 37 21.67 -11.70 -4.30
N VAL A 38 20.71 -10.83 -4.03
CA VAL A 38 20.10 -10.65 -2.70
C VAL A 38 18.82 -11.49 -2.59
N THR A 39 18.44 -11.85 -1.37
CA THR A 39 17.23 -12.64 -1.10
C THR A 39 16.01 -11.72 -0.89
N HIS A 40 14.81 -12.24 -1.11
CA HIS A 40 13.58 -11.54 -0.75
C HIS A 40 13.49 -11.26 0.76
N ASP A 41 13.98 -12.18 1.59
CA ASP A 41 14.08 -12.02 3.04
C ASP A 41 14.89 -10.78 3.42
N LEU A 42 16.08 -10.59 2.81
CA LEU A 42 16.91 -9.42 3.07
C LEU A 42 16.20 -8.11 2.67
N ILE A 43 15.53 -8.10 1.51
CA ILE A 43 14.74 -6.94 1.08
C ILE A 43 13.64 -6.66 2.11
N GLN A 44 12.94 -7.70 2.56
CA GLN A 44 11.88 -7.54 3.56
C GLN A 44 12.41 -7.08 4.92
N ASP A 45 13.61 -7.54 5.34
CA ASP A 45 14.24 -7.05 6.58
C ASP A 45 14.46 -5.53 6.55
N PHE A 46 14.90 -4.97 5.40
CA PHE A 46 14.99 -3.52 5.20
C PHE A 46 13.62 -2.83 5.29
N LYS A 47 12.60 -3.39 4.61
CA LYS A 47 11.25 -2.84 4.66
C LYS A 47 10.66 -2.86 6.08
N ASN A 48 10.90 -3.93 6.84
CA ASN A 48 10.46 -4.06 8.24
C ASN A 48 11.17 -3.07 9.18
N ALA A 49 12.41 -2.69 8.87
CA ALA A 49 13.12 -1.64 9.63
C ALA A 49 12.53 -0.23 9.43
N GLY A 50 11.84 -0.01 8.31
CA GLY A 50 11.27 1.27 7.89
C GLY A 50 12.31 2.24 7.31
N GLY A 51 11.84 3.26 6.58
CA GLY A 51 12.67 4.23 5.87
C GLY A 51 13.19 3.76 4.52
N TRP A 52 12.71 2.63 4.03
CA TRP A 52 13.12 2.02 2.77
C TRP A 52 11.95 1.84 1.80
N ASN A 53 11.00 2.75 1.83
CA ASN A 53 9.86 2.73 0.92
C ASN A 53 10.28 2.95 -0.54
N ASN A 54 11.33 3.75 -0.77
CA ASN A 54 11.89 4.00 -2.10
C ASN A 54 12.83 2.85 -2.53
N ASP A 55 12.43 2.10 -3.56
CA ASP A 55 13.13 0.91 -4.04
C ASP A 55 14.44 1.24 -4.81
N TRP A 56 14.56 2.41 -5.40
CA TRP A 56 15.80 2.89 -5.99
C TRP A 56 16.88 3.13 -4.92
N LEU A 57 16.50 3.79 -3.82
CA LEU A 57 17.40 4.01 -2.68
C LEU A 57 17.79 2.69 -2.03
N LEU A 58 16.84 1.77 -1.87
CA LEU A 58 17.12 0.44 -1.33
C LEU A 58 18.08 -0.33 -2.24
N SER A 59 17.87 -0.33 -3.54
CA SER A 59 18.78 -0.96 -4.52
C SER A 59 20.18 -0.37 -4.43
N HIS A 60 20.30 0.95 -4.42
CA HIS A 60 21.58 1.67 -4.29
C HIS A 60 22.29 1.32 -2.96
N ARG A 61 21.54 1.27 -1.86
CA ARG A 61 22.08 0.87 -0.55
C ARG A 61 22.62 -0.56 -0.56
N LEU A 62 21.89 -1.52 -1.10
CA LEU A 62 22.30 -2.92 -1.18
C LEU A 62 23.56 -3.11 -2.04
N ILE A 63 23.67 -2.35 -3.16
CA ILE A 63 24.88 -2.34 -4.01
C ILE A 63 26.09 -1.84 -3.21
N HIS A 64 25.91 -0.74 -2.48
CA HIS A 64 26.98 -0.17 -1.66
C HIS A 64 27.41 -1.13 -0.54
N ASP A 65 26.47 -1.78 0.15
CA ASP A 65 26.75 -2.74 1.22
C ASP A 65 27.51 -3.99 0.70
N LEU A 66 27.35 -4.31 -0.58
CA LEU A 66 28.11 -5.36 -1.26
C LEU A 66 29.50 -4.93 -1.74
N GLY A 67 29.90 -3.66 -1.45
CA GLY A 67 31.24 -3.12 -1.69
C GLY A 67 31.42 -2.48 -3.06
N VAL A 68 30.34 -2.25 -3.83
CA VAL A 68 30.40 -1.61 -5.15
C VAL A 68 29.98 -0.14 -5.02
N LYS A 69 30.77 0.76 -5.63
CA LYS A 69 30.44 2.18 -5.75
C LYS A 69 29.79 2.42 -7.10
N VAL A 70 28.62 2.96 -7.12
CA VAL A 70 27.87 3.33 -8.32
C VAL A 70 27.11 4.64 -8.04
N GLU A 71 26.99 5.50 -9.04
CA GLU A 71 26.22 6.73 -8.93
C GLU A 71 24.72 6.42 -8.88
N TYR A 72 24.00 7.10 -8.00
CA TYR A 72 22.57 6.87 -7.80
C TYR A 72 21.74 6.99 -9.10
N PRO A 73 21.96 7.98 -10.00
CA PRO A 73 21.22 8.06 -11.26
C PRO A 73 21.38 6.81 -12.15
N ALA A 74 22.56 6.18 -12.16
CA ALA A 74 22.76 4.97 -12.94
C ALA A 74 21.94 3.77 -12.42
N VAL A 75 21.74 3.71 -11.09
CA VAL A 75 20.86 2.71 -10.46
C VAL A 75 19.41 2.95 -10.85
N VAL A 76 18.95 4.22 -10.79
CA VAL A 76 17.59 4.60 -11.17
C VAL A 76 17.33 4.28 -12.65
N ASP A 77 18.24 4.64 -13.54
CA ASP A 77 18.12 4.40 -14.99
C ASP A 77 18.03 2.90 -15.31
N TYR A 78 18.90 2.09 -14.68
CA TYR A 78 18.86 0.64 -14.88
C TYR A 78 17.58 0.03 -14.31
N PHE A 79 17.19 0.41 -13.09
CA PHE A 79 15.97 -0.05 -12.44
C PHE A 79 14.74 0.23 -13.32
N ASN A 80 14.57 1.47 -13.76
CA ASN A 80 13.42 1.88 -14.59
C ASN A 80 13.40 1.14 -15.93
N ARG A 81 14.56 0.93 -16.54
CA ARG A 81 14.66 0.20 -17.80
C ARG A 81 14.15 -1.22 -17.70
N ILE A 82 14.49 -1.95 -16.62
CA ILE A 82 14.02 -3.34 -16.45
C ILE A 82 12.61 -3.41 -15.87
N PHE A 83 12.23 -2.43 -15.05
CA PHE A 83 10.89 -2.38 -14.46
C PHE A 83 9.82 -2.07 -15.51
N LEU A 84 10.03 -1.04 -16.32
CA LEU A 84 9.09 -0.61 -17.35
C LEU A 84 9.29 -1.35 -18.68
N GLY A 85 10.51 -1.80 -18.96
CA GLY A 85 10.92 -2.33 -20.27
C GLY A 85 11.12 -1.24 -21.32
N GLU A 86 11.95 -1.50 -22.29
CA GLU A 86 12.20 -0.54 -23.39
C GLU A 86 11.01 -0.42 -24.35
N ASN A 87 10.19 -1.48 -24.44
CA ASN A 87 9.02 -1.55 -25.30
C ASN A 87 7.73 -1.82 -24.52
N GLY A 88 7.69 -1.48 -23.23
CA GLY A 88 6.57 -1.79 -22.34
C GLY A 88 6.48 -3.29 -21.97
N ASP A 89 7.59 -4.00 -22.05
CA ASP A 89 7.74 -5.43 -21.78
C ASP A 89 8.45 -5.72 -20.43
N GLY A 90 8.49 -4.71 -19.55
CA GLY A 90 9.19 -4.77 -18.28
C GLY A 90 8.51 -5.63 -17.21
N LEU A 91 9.20 -5.73 -16.07
CA LEU A 91 8.75 -6.52 -14.92
C LEU A 91 7.42 -6.03 -14.32
N ILE A 92 7.04 -4.77 -14.57
CA ILE A 92 5.72 -4.23 -14.19
C ILE A 92 4.55 -5.08 -14.72
N LEU A 93 4.71 -5.76 -15.84
CA LEU A 93 3.69 -6.65 -16.39
C LEU A 93 3.49 -7.93 -15.59
N ARG A 94 4.41 -8.27 -14.69
CA ARG A 94 4.31 -9.44 -13.79
C ARG A 94 3.55 -9.16 -12.49
N GLU A 95 3.11 -7.94 -12.32
CA GLU A 95 2.23 -7.56 -11.20
C GLU A 95 0.93 -8.35 -11.23
N GLN A 96 0.49 -8.80 -10.07
CA GLN A 96 -0.79 -9.48 -9.91
C GLN A 96 -1.74 -8.59 -9.11
N TRP A 97 -2.92 -8.33 -9.69
CA TRP A 97 -3.97 -7.57 -9.03
C TRP A 97 -4.62 -8.42 -7.95
N MET A 98 -4.63 -7.93 -6.70
CA MET A 98 -5.07 -8.69 -5.54
C MET A 98 -6.57 -8.60 -5.25
N PRO A 99 -7.25 -7.45 -5.46
CA PRO A 99 -8.69 -7.37 -5.26
C PRO A 99 -9.44 -8.31 -6.22
N ARG A 100 -10.34 -9.12 -5.67
CA ARG A 100 -11.26 -9.91 -6.50
C ARG A 100 -12.20 -9.01 -7.29
N ASN A 101 -12.72 -9.54 -8.39
CA ASN A 101 -13.70 -8.82 -9.19
C ASN A 101 -14.91 -8.41 -8.33
N GLY A 102 -15.32 -7.15 -8.45
CA GLY A 102 -16.45 -6.59 -7.73
C GLY A 102 -16.13 -6.01 -6.35
N LEU A 103 -14.96 -6.29 -5.75
CA LEU A 103 -14.63 -5.75 -4.44
C LEU A 103 -14.64 -4.22 -4.42
N LEU A 104 -13.84 -3.61 -5.31
CA LEU A 104 -13.70 -2.16 -5.35
C LEU A 104 -14.98 -1.47 -5.82
N GLU A 105 -15.69 -2.08 -6.76
CA GLU A 105 -17.01 -1.62 -7.19
C GLU A 105 -18.01 -1.59 -6.04
N ASN A 106 -18.02 -2.63 -5.19
CA ASN A 106 -18.92 -2.68 -4.03
C ASN A 106 -18.51 -1.64 -2.97
N LEU A 107 -17.22 -1.52 -2.67
CA LEU A 107 -16.72 -0.53 -1.72
C LEU A 107 -17.02 0.89 -2.19
N SER A 108 -16.89 1.18 -3.49
CA SER A 108 -17.18 2.52 -4.06
C SER A 108 -18.63 2.96 -3.98
N GLN A 109 -19.57 2.03 -3.74
CA GLN A 109 -20.98 2.37 -3.48
C GLN A 109 -21.18 2.98 -2.08
N HIS A 110 -20.23 2.79 -1.16
CA HIS A 110 -20.37 3.16 0.24
C HIS A 110 -19.31 4.15 0.74
N ALA A 111 -18.19 4.24 0.06
CA ALA A 111 -17.06 5.09 0.43
C ALA A 111 -16.34 5.61 -0.83
N VAL A 112 -15.71 6.76 -0.71
CA VAL A 112 -14.75 7.21 -1.72
C VAL A 112 -13.50 6.34 -1.63
N LEU A 113 -12.97 5.93 -2.77
CA LEU A 113 -11.70 5.20 -2.85
C LEU A 113 -10.60 6.19 -3.22
N ALA A 114 -9.50 6.18 -2.48
CA ALA A 114 -8.34 7.03 -2.70
C ALA A 114 -7.06 6.18 -2.67
N ILE A 115 -5.99 6.71 -3.21
CA ILE A 115 -4.67 6.06 -3.17
C ILE A 115 -3.65 7.00 -2.52
N PHE A 116 -2.80 6.42 -1.66
CA PHE A 116 -1.54 7.04 -1.21
C PHE A 116 -0.42 6.02 -1.32
N THR A 117 0.44 6.19 -2.32
CA THR A 117 1.48 5.22 -2.70
C THR A 117 2.86 5.86 -2.77
N GLY A 118 3.90 5.05 -2.56
CA GLY A 118 5.29 5.42 -2.80
C GLY A 118 5.73 5.32 -4.27
N ARG A 119 4.83 4.94 -5.17
CA ARG A 119 5.11 4.94 -6.61
C ARG A 119 5.14 6.36 -7.18
N ALA A 120 5.92 6.57 -8.22
CA ALA A 120 5.78 7.74 -9.07
C ALA A 120 4.43 7.68 -9.83
N LYS A 121 3.89 8.84 -10.19
CA LYS A 121 2.57 8.95 -10.81
C LYS A 121 2.41 8.08 -12.06
N TYR A 122 3.40 8.10 -12.96
CA TYR A 122 3.35 7.34 -14.20
C TYR A 122 3.31 5.81 -13.98
N GLU A 123 3.95 5.31 -12.91
CA GLU A 123 3.95 3.89 -12.53
C GLU A 123 2.59 3.48 -11.95
N ALA A 124 2.03 4.31 -11.07
CA ALA A 124 0.71 4.10 -10.50
C ALA A 124 -0.37 4.08 -11.58
N GLU A 125 -0.37 5.09 -12.48
CA GLU A 125 -1.33 5.20 -13.57
C GLU A 125 -1.21 4.03 -14.57
N ALA A 126 0.00 3.55 -14.87
CA ALA A 126 0.21 2.39 -15.75
C ALA A 126 -0.47 1.13 -15.19
N THR A 127 -0.29 0.87 -13.90
CA THR A 127 -0.92 -0.28 -13.22
C THR A 127 -2.43 -0.12 -13.11
N LEU A 128 -2.92 1.04 -12.69
CA LEU A 128 -4.37 1.29 -12.53
C LEU A 128 -5.11 1.22 -13.86
N THR A 129 -4.53 1.75 -14.94
CA THR A 129 -5.12 1.67 -16.28
C THR A 129 -5.25 0.22 -16.75
N ARG A 130 -4.28 -0.63 -16.41
CA ARG A 130 -4.30 -2.06 -16.77
C ARG A 130 -5.26 -2.86 -15.90
N CYS A 131 -5.23 -2.64 -14.59
CA CYS A 131 -5.88 -3.54 -13.63
C CYS A 131 -7.26 -3.06 -13.16
N ALA A 132 -7.49 -1.75 -13.10
CA ALA A 132 -8.71 -1.14 -12.56
C ALA A 132 -9.24 0.03 -13.41
N PRO A 133 -9.38 -0.12 -14.75
CA PRO A 133 -9.68 1.00 -15.66
C PRO A 133 -11.07 1.65 -15.43
N ARG A 134 -11.93 1.00 -14.64
CA ARG A 134 -13.30 1.47 -14.36
C ARG A 134 -13.46 2.00 -12.93
N ILE A 135 -12.43 1.86 -12.10
CA ILE A 135 -12.47 2.34 -10.72
C ILE A 135 -11.89 3.75 -10.67
N GLN A 136 -12.65 4.65 -10.07
CA GLN A 136 -12.16 6.00 -9.78
C GLN A 136 -11.51 6.02 -8.40
N PHE A 137 -10.26 6.45 -8.36
CA PHE A 137 -9.56 6.76 -7.11
C PHE A 137 -9.38 8.28 -7.03
N ASP A 138 -9.90 8.88 -5.97
CA ASP A 138 -9.86 10.32 -5.75
C ASP A 138 -9.57 10.66 -4.26
N PRO A 139 -8.42 11.31 -3.97
CA PRO A 139 -7.33 11.58 -4.89
C PRO A 139 -6.39 10.38 -5.10
N LEU A 140 -5.58 10.45 -6.14
CA LEU A 140 -4.38 9.63 -6.32
C LEU A 140 -3.18 10.46 -5.86
N ILE A 141 -2.63 10.12 -4.69
CA ILE A 141 -1.44 10.75 -4.12
C ILE A 141 -0.26 9.80 -4.30
N THR A 142 0.78 10.27 -4.97
CA THR A 142 1.98 9.53 -5.34
C THR A 142 3.23 10.15 -4.68
N ASP A 143 4.37 9.48 -4.74
CA ASP A 143 5.63 9.95 -4.15
C ASP A 143 6.02 11.36 -4.63
N ASP A 144 5.82 11.64 -5.91
CA ASP A 144 6.07 12.93 -6.55
C ASP A 144 4.95 13.97 -6.35
N SER A 145 3.86 13.63 -5.64
CA SER A 145 2.76 14.53 -5.30
C SER A 145 2.97 15.28 -3.98
N VAL A 146 3.96 14.89 -3.18
CA VAL A 146 4.18 15.39 -1.82
C VAL A 146 5.60 15.90 -1.62
N ALA A 147 5.77 16.84 -0.70
CA ALA A 147 7.11 17.33 -0.33
C ALA A 147 7.90 16.29 0.46
N ASN A 148 7.22 15.58 1.36
CA ASN A 148 7.80 14.53 2.19
C ASN A 148 7.02 13.23 1.97
N PRO A 149 7.61 12.23 1.27
CA PRO A 149 6.97 10.94 1.08
C PRO A 149 6.93 10.10 2.36
N LYS A 150 6.26 8.95 2.32
CA LYS A 150 6.23 7.99 3.43
C LYS A 150 7.64 7.74 4.00
N PRO A 151 7.81 7.76 5.31
CA PRO A 151 6.82 7.67 6.40
C PRO A 151 6.21 9.01 6.85
N ALA A 152 6.44 10.12 6.16
CA ALA A 152 5.80 11.38 6.49
C ALA A 152 4.28 11.33 6.26
N PRO A 153 3.48 12.13 7.00
CA PRO A 153 2.03 12.11 6.90
C PRO A 153 1.47 12.92 5.73
N ASP A 154 2.31 13.59 4.96
CA ASP A 154 1.91 14.64 3.98
C ASP A 154 0.77 14.19 3.06
N GLY A 155 0.86 12.99 2.48
CA GLY A 155 -0.16 12.48 1.59
C GLY A 155 -1.50 12.23 2.29
N LEU A 156 -1.50 11.69 3.50
CA LEU A 156 -2.72 11.49 4.27
C LEU A 156 -3.31 12.82 4.75
N LEU A 157 -2.47 13.81 5.06
CA LEU A 157 -2.94 15.16 5.41
C LEU A 157 -3.59 15.86 4.21
N LEU A 158 -3.06 15.69 3.01
CA LEU A 158 -3.71 16.18 1.78
C LEU A 158 -5.08 15.54 1.57
N ILE A 159 -5.20 14.22 1.80
CA ILE A 159 -6.49 13.52 1.72
C ILE A 159 -7.46 14.03 2.78
N LYS A 160 -7.00 14.27 4.03
CA LYS A 160 -7.83 14.87 5.08
C LYS A 160 -8.31 16.28 4.71
N GLN A 161 -7.47 17.09 4.06
CA GLN A 161 -7.86 18.41 3.56
C GLN A 161 -8.89 18.32 2.41
N HIS A 162 -8.75 17.32 1.55
CA HIS A 162 -9.67 17.09 0.45
C HIS A 162 -11.05 16.60 0.94
N TYR A 163 -11.07 15.84 2.02
CA TYR A 163 -12.27 15.28 2.65
C TYR A 163 -12.39 15.70 4.12
N PRO A 164 -12.64 16.98 4.41
CA PRO A 164 -12.78 17.46 5.79
C PRO A 164 -13.96 16.75 6.48
N ASP A 165 -13.78 16.43 7.76
CA ASP A 165 -14.79 15.80 8.62
C ASP A 165 -15.23 14.39 8.20
N LYS A 166 -14.61 13.79 7.17
CA LYS A 166 -14.88 12.42 6.76
C LYS A 166 -14.09 11.42 7.59
N ARG A 167 -14.70 10.27 7.86
CA ARG A 167 -14.01 9.13 8.47
C ARG A 167 -13.16 8.45 7.42
N ILE A 168 -11.86 8.49 7.62
CA ILE A 168 -10.86 7.93 6.71
C ILE A 168 -10.27 6.68 7.35
N TRP A 169 -10.12 5.60 6.58
CA TRP A 169 -9.27 4.45 6.91
C TRP A 169 -8.16 4.36 5.89
N TYR A 170 -6.97 4.00 6.35
CA TYR A 170 -5.82 3.78 5.48
C TYR A 170 -5.35 2.33 5.56
N LEU A 171 -5.08 1.71 4.41
CA LEU A 171 -4.55 0.36 4.28
C LEU A 171 -3.12 0.41 3.74
N GLY A 172 -2.21 -0.29 4.42
CA GLY A 172 -0.80 -0.38 3.99
C GLY A 172 -0.16 -1.67 4.51
N ASP A 173 0.96 -2.06 3.92
CA ASP A 173 1.67 -3.30 4.23
C ASP A 173 3.03 -3.08 4.91
N THR A 174 3.48 -1.83 5.04
CA THR A 174 4.80 -1.49 5.56
C THR A 174 4.76 -0.73 6.88
N VAL A 175 5.91 -0.70 7.56
CA VAL A 175 6.14 0.15 8.74
C VAL A 175 6.00 1.64 8.40
N ASP A 176 6.40 2.03 7.19
CA ASP A 176 6.33 3.42 6.75
C ASP A 176 4.88 3.88 6.55
N ASP A 177 3.99 2.98 6.12
CA ASP A 177 2.54 3.22 6.07
C ASP A 177 1.96 3.45 7.46
N ALA A 178 2.29 2.54 8.39
CA ALA A 178 1.81 2.64 9.77
C ALA A 178 2.27 3.92 10.45
N ARG A 179 3.54 4.33 10.24
CA ARG A 179 4.10 5.60 10.77
C ARG A 179 3.41 6.82 10.15
N SER A 180 3.18 6.80 8.83
CA SER A 180 2.46 7.86 8.13
C SER A 180 1.04 8.00 8.66
N ALA A 181 0.32 6.88 8.84
CA ALA A 181 -1.01 6.84 9.42
C ALA A 181 -1.05 7.39 10.84
N GLN A 182 -0.11 6.94 11.69
CA GLN A 182 0.01 7.42 13.07
C GLN A 182 0.25 8.92 13.14
N ALA A 183 1.18 9.44 12.32
CA ALA A 183 1.51 10.86 12.30
C ALA A 183 0.37 11.73 11.74
N ALA A 184 -0.46 11.20 10.85
CA ALA A 184 -1.66 11.85 10.32
C ALA A 184 -2.90 11.67 11.20
N GLU A 185 -2.82 10.85 12.26
CA GLU A 185 -3.98 10.44 13.10
C GLU A 185 -5.10 9.84 12.26
N VAL A 186 -4.74 8.92 11.34
CA VAL A 186 -5.67 8.18 10.49
C VAL A 186 -5.74 6.74 10.97
N PRO A 187 -6.94 6.17 11.23
CA PRO A 187 -7.11 4.75 11.53
C PRO A 187 -6.46 3.87 10.46
N PHE A 188 -5.63 2.91 10.88
CA PHE A 188 -4.78 2.11 10.01
C PHE A 188 -5.14 0.64 10.08
N ILE A 189 -5.29 0.01 8.91
CA ILE A 189 -5.40 -1.44 8.72
C ILE A 189 -4.11 -1.92 8.09
N GLY A 190 -3.43 -2.85 8.76
CA GLY A 190 -2.28 -3.53 8.18
C GLY A 190 -2.72 -4.60 7.18
N VAL A 191 -2.02 -4.72 6.07
CA VAL A 191 -2.18 -5.83 5.14
C VAL A 191 -0.91 -6.68 5.18
N SER A 192 -1.02 -7.94 5.57
CA SER A 192 0.11 -8.85 5.67
C SER A 192 -0.24 -10.17 4.99
N THR A 193 0.14 -10.29 3.73
CA THR A 193 -0.21 -11.48 2.93
C THR A 193 0.67 -12.67 3.29
N PRO A 194 0.18 -13.92 3.17
CA PRO A 194 1.00 -15.13 3.37
C PRO A 194 2.17 -15.26 2.41
N HIS A 195 2.15 -14.52 1.29
CA HIS A 195 3.26 -14.49 0.31
C HIS A 195 4.46 -13.66 0.79
N ASN A 196 4.27 -12.80 1.80
CA ASN A 196 5.37 -12.04 2.39
C ASN A 196 6.34 -13.00 3.12
N PRO A 197 7.65 -12.99 2.81
CA PRO A 197 8.63 -13.89 3.44
C PRO A 197 8.69 -13.77 4.96
N ARG A 198 8.34 -12.59 5.50
CA ARG A 198 8.31 -12.29 6.94
C ARG A 198 6.88 -12.07 7.47
N HIS A 199 5.89 -12.78 6.91
CA HIS A 199 4.47 -12.58 7.22
C HIS A 199 4.16 -12.47 8.72
N ALA A 200 4.61 -13.39 9.56
CA ALA A 200 4.35 -13.36 11.00
C ALA A 200 5.00 -12.13 11.67
N GLU A 201 6.23 -11.81 11.29
CA GLU A 201 6.98 -10.69 11.84
C GLU A 201 6.33 -9.35 11.48
N ILE A 202 6.03 -9.12 10.20
CA ILE A 202 5.39 -7.87 9.76
C ILE A 202 3.99 -7.71 10.37
N THR A 203 3.23 -8.79 10.54
CA THR A 203 1.93 -8.76 11.22
C THR A 203 2.06 -8.20 12.65
N ASP A 204 3.05 -8.67 13.41
CA ASP A 204 3.29 -8.18 14.77
C ASP A 204 3.80 -6.73 14.78
N ILE A 205 4.64 -6.37 13.82
CA ILE A 205 5.15 -5.01 13.68
C ILE A 205 4.02 -4.03 13.38
N LEU A 206 3.14 -4.33 12.42
CA LEU A 206 2.01 -3.46 12.07
C LEU A 206 1.07 -3.25 13.26
N ARG A 207 0.77 -4.30 14.04
CA ARG A 207 0.00 -4.19 15.28
C ARG A 207 0.68 -3.27 16.31
N LYS A 208 2.00 -3.42 16.51
CA LYS A 208 2.79 -2.57 17.41
C LYS A 208 2.79 -1.10 16.97
N HIS A 209 2.69 -0.83 15.69
CA HIS A 209 2.61 0.51 15.12
C HIS A 209 1.19 1.06 14.99
N GLY A 210 0.21 0.45 15.68
CA GLY A 210 -1.13 1.01 15.85
C GLY A 210 -2.16 0.57 14.81
N ALA A 211 -1.88 -0.48 14.01
CA ALA A 211 -2.93 -1.08 13.19
C ALA A 211 -4.06 -1.58 14.10
N PHE A 212 -5.29 -1.09 13.90
CA PHE A 212 -6.44 -1.56 14.67
C PHE A 212 -6.93 -2.94 14.21
N GLU A 213 -6.56 -3.33 12.98
CA GLU A 213 -6.76 -4.66 12.41
C GLU A 213 -5.58 -4.99 11.49
N VAL A 214 -5.25 -6.26 11.34
CA VAL A 214 -4.30 -6.75 10.33
C VAL A 214 -4.97 -7.89 9.59
N ILE A 215 -5.20 -7.69 8.29
CA ILE A 215 -5.81 -8.66 7.38
C ILE A 215 -4.74 -9.36 6.55
N SER A 216 -4.99 -10.62 6.22
CA SER A 216 -4.09 -11.41 5.37
C SER A 216 -4.48 -11.39 3.88
N ASP A 217 -5.67 -10.91 3.59
CA ASP A 217 -6.21 -10.76 2.23
C ASP A 217 -6.99 -9.45 2.15
N ILE A 218 -6.70 -8.62 1.14
CA ILE A 218 -7.44 -7.38 0.90
C ILE A 218 -8.96 -7.61 0.74
N ASN A 219 -9.34 -8.80 0.30
CA ASN A 219 -10.72 -9.18 0.08
C ASN A 219 -11.54 -9.30 1.40
N ASP A 220 -10.86 -9.42 2.55
CA ASP A 220 -11.50 -9.42 3.88
C ASP A 220 -12.00 -8.02 4.29
N LEU A 221 -11.52 -6.96 3.61
CA LEU A 221 -11.90 -5.58 3.90
C LEU A 221 -13.43 -5.36 3.78
N GLU A 222 -14.08 -6.00 2.83
CA GLU A 222 -15.52 -5.88 2.64
C GLU A 222 -16.29 -6.31 3.90
N THR A 223 -15.85 -7.38 4.55
CA THR A 223 -16.46 -7.85 5.80
C THR A 223 -16.26 -6.84 6.94
N LEU A 224 -15.08 -6.23 7.05
CA LEU A 224 -14.80 -5.22 8.08
C LEU A 224 -15.67 -3.97 7.92
N VAL A 225 -15.86 -3.51 6.67
CA VAL A 225 -16.71 -2.35 6.38
C VAL A 225 -18.18 -2.65 6.71
N HIS A 226 -18.68 -3.83 6.36
CA HIS A 226 -20.08 -4.21 6.60
C HIS A 226 -20.39 -4.46 8.10
N VAL A 227 -19.49 -5.08 8.84
CA VAL A 227 -19.67 -5.28 10.30
C VAL A 227 -19.76 -3.93 11.02
N GLY A 228 -18.98 -2.93 10.58
CA GLY A 228 -19.09 -1.56 11.08
C GLY A 228 -20.46 -0.91 10.80
N GLN A 229 -21.15 -1.28 9.72
CA GLN A 229 -22.50 -0.77 9.39
C GLN A 229 -23.58 -1.42 10.28
N VAL A 230 -23.50 -2.72 10.51
CA VAL A 230 -24.51 -3.47 11.29
C VAL A 230 -24.47 -3.07 12.79
N GLY A 231 -23.30 -2.77 13.33
CA GLY A 231 -23.13 -2.32 14.72
C GLY A 231 -23.81 -0.99 15.05
N ASN A 232 -24.22 -0.22 14.03
CA ASN A 232 -24.94 1.07 14.19
C ASN A 232 -26.47 0.96 14.14
N LEU A 233 -27.03 -0.23 13.87
CA LEU A 233 -28.48 -0.43 13.95
C LEU A 233 -28.85 -0.49 15.44
N ARG A 234 -29.38 0.62 15.97
CA ARG A 234 -30.01 0.64 17.31
C ARG A 234 -31.10 -0.44 17.35
N PRO A 235 -31.21 -1.22 18.45
CA PRO A 235 -32.36 -2.10 18.62
C PRO A 235 -33.63 -1.25 18.54
N ILE A 236 -34.55 -1.63 17.68
CA ILE A 236 -35.89 -1.03 17.60
C ILE A 236 -36.52 -1.22 18.99
N GLY A 237 -36.59 -0.13 19.76
CA GLY A 237 -37.17 -0.13 21.07
C GLY A 237 -38.61 -0.64 21.00
N ASN A 238 -38.92 -1.68 21.82
CA ASN A 238 -40.28 -2.12 22.11
C ASN A 238 -41.13 -0.93 22.49
N ARG A 239 -42.10 -0.56 21.68
CA ARG A 239 -43.19 0.35 22.11
C ARG A 239 -43.91 -0.33 23.28
N PRO A 240 -44.12 0.37 24.40
CA PRO A 240 -45.02 -0.15 25.46
C PRO A 240 -46.42 -0.28 24.87
N GLY A 241 -46.97 -1.49 24.95
CA GLY A 241 -48.38 -1.74 24.61
C GLY A 241 -49.31 -0.92 25.46
N THR A 242 -50.17 -0.13 24.87
CA THR A 242 -51.34 0.40 25.49
C THR A 242 -52.26 -0.75 25.84
N LYS A 243 -52.50 -0.95 27.16
CA LYS A 243 -53.61 -1.82 27.66
C LYS A 243 -54.90 -1.02 27.67
N PRO A 244 -56.02 -1.69 27.45
CA PRO A 244 -57.37 -1.07 27.38
C PRO A 244 -57.84 -0.53 28.70
#